data_80153caf064b1aaefc1c879353d7d483
#
_entry.id   80153caf064b1aaefc1c879353d7d483
#
_cell.length_a   1.000
_cell.length_b   1.000
_cell.length_c   1.000
_cell.angle_alpha   90.00
_cell.angle_beta   90.00
_cell.angle_gamma   90.00
#
_symmetry.space_group_name_H-M   'P 1'
#
loop_
_entity.id
_entity.type
_entity.pdbx_description
1 polymer ?
#
loop_
_entity_poly.entity_id
_entity_poly.type
_entity_poly.pdbx_seq_one_letter_code
_entity_poly.pdbx_strand_id
1 'polypeptide(L)'
;TFIERLAKWIRLNLFIPDARIGWYAYAVKAAKKIIEQEHIDLIYSSSPPHSLQLIAQKIAKQNKIKWVADFRDPWSELVHYQSYKRTWLTRKIDSHFEKSVFRSADRLVAAANDYATCIKTHVDRKIEVIYNGYDPSDFPKPKSKNTEDFLITYTGELSEDRIPHA
;
A
#
# COMPACT_ATOMS: atom_id res chain seq x y z
N THR A 1 26.84 -2.64 9.83
CA THR A 1 28.01 -3.18 9.10
C THR A 1 27.93 -2.84 7.61
N PHE A 2 29.07 -2.99 6.87
CA PHE A 2 29.09 -2.81 5.42
C PHE A 2 28.12 -3.76 4.72
N ILE A 3 28.05 -5.02 5.17
CA ILE A 3 27.16 -6.05 4.62
C ILE A 3 25.69 -5.64 4.78
N GLU A 4 25.28 -5.14 5.92
CA GLU A 4 23.90 -4.66 6.15
C GLU A 4 23.55 -3.48 5.24
N ARG A 5 24.48 -2.53 5.06
CA ARG A 5 24.29 -1.40 4.16
C ARG A 5 24.13 -1.84 2.70
N LEU A 6 24.94 -2.80 2.26
CA LEU A 6 24.86 -3.39 0.93
C LEU A 6 23.56 -4.17 0.74
N ALA A 7 23.18 -5.02 1.70
CA ALA A 7 21.94 -5.77 1.67
C ALA A 7 20.71 -4.83 1.61
N LYS A 8 20.72 -3.76 2.42
CA LYS A 8 19.68 -2.72 2.39
C LYS A 8 19.63 -2.02 1.04
N TRP A 9 20.79 -1.68 0.46
CA TRP A 9 20.85 -1.04 -0.86
C TRP A 9 20.30 -1.95 -1.96
N ILE A 10 20.69 -3.23 -1.97
CA ILE A 10 20.18 -4.25 -2.91
C ILE A 10 18.65 -4.35 -2.78
N ARG A 11 18.15 -4.50 -1.56
CA ARG A 11 16.71 -4.61 -1.30
C ARG A 11 15.91 -3.39 -1.81
N LEU A 12 16.46 -2.19 -1.66
CA LEU A 12 15.78 -0.95 -2.02
C LEU A 12 15.86 -0.63 -3.51
N ASN A 13 16.88 -1.14 -4.22
CA ASN A 13 17.13 -0.76 -5.60
C ASN A 13 16.91 -1.86 -6.63
N LEU A 14 16.94 -3.13 -6.23
CA LEU A 14 16.71 -4.25 -7.15
C LEU A 14 15.33 -4.91 -6.98
N PHE A 15 14.72 -4.77 -5.80
CA PHE A 15 13.37 -5.31 -5.56
C PHE A 15 12.34 -4.19 -5.67
N ILE A 16 11.79 -3.99 -6.87
CA ILE A 16 10.85 -2.91 -7.19
C ILE A 16 9.48 -3.52 -7.50
N PRO A 17 8.41 -3.04 -6.90
CA PRO A 17 8.29 -1.90 -5.97
C PRO A 17 8.71 -2.20 -4.54
N ASP A 18 8.73 -3.47 -4.14
CA ASP A 18 9.04 -3.92 -2.78
C ASP A 18 9.66 -5.32 -2.78
N ALA A 19 10.14 -5.77 -1.60
CA ALA A 19 10.83 -7.04 -1.45
C ALA A 19 9.96 -8.30 -1.73
N ARG A 20 8.65 -8.13 -1.86
CA ARG A 20 7.71 -9.21 -2.17
C ARG A 20 7.57 -9.48 -3.67
N ILE A 21 8.19 -8.69 -4.53
CA ILE A 21 8.11 -8.86 -6.00
C ILE A 21 8.55 -10.27 -6.44
N GLY A 22 9.40 -10.93 -5.67
CA GLY A 22 9.87 -12.30 -5.99
C GLY A 22 8.78 -13.36 -6.08
N TRP A 23 7.62 -13.16 -5.47
CA TRP A 23 6.50 -14.12 -5.58
C TRP A 23 5.57 -13.88 -6.76
N TYR A 24 5.80 -12.80 -7.54
CA TYR A 24 4.96 -12.38 -8.66
C TYR A 24 4.58 -13.52 -9.61
N ALA A 25 5.57 -14.27 -10.11
CA ALA A 25 5.35 -15.34 -11.05
C ALA A 25 4.51 -16.49 -10.46
N TYR A 26 4.76 -16.81 -9.19
CA TYR A 26 4.01 -17.85 -8.47
C TYR A 26 2.57 -17.46 -8.24
N ALA A 27 2.34 -16.20 -7.81
CA ALA A 27 0.99 -15.69 -7.56
C ALA A 27 0.17 -15.60 -8.85
N VAL A 28 0.75 -15.12 -9.95
CA VAL A 28 0.08 -15.07 -11.25
C VAL A 28 -0.29 -16.48 -11.72
N LYS A 29 0.61 -17.46 -11.57
CA LYS A 29 0.34 -18.86 -11.92
C LYS A 29 -0.78 -19.47 -11.07
N ALA A 30 -0.77 -19.22 -9.77
CA ALA A 30 -1.80 -19.72 -8.86
C ALA A 30 -3.17 -19.10 -9.16
N ALA A 31 -3.22 -17.78 -9.34
CA ALA A 31 -4.46 -17.09 -9.69
C ALA A 31 -5.05 -17.55 -11.02
N LYS A 32 -4.21 -17.82 -12.01
CA LYS A 32 -4.67 -18.37 -13.29
C LYS A 32 -5.39 -19.69 -13.10
N LYS A 33 -4.85 -20.62 -12.29
CA LYS A 33 -5.52 -21.89 -11.97
C LYS A 33 -6.88 -21.69 -11.31
N ILE A 34 -6.98 -20.75 -10.36
CA ILE A 34 -8.24 -20.44 -9.68
C ILE A 34 -9.27 -19.93 -10.70
N ILE A 35 -8.88 -19.00 -11.57
CA ILE A 35 -9.77 -18.43 -12.59
C ILE A 35 -10.23 -19.48 -13.61
N GLU A 36 -9.40 -20.48 -13.91
CA GLU A 36 -9.78 -21.60 -14.79
C GLU A 36 -10.77 -22.58 -14.12
N GLN A 37 -10.78 -22.64 -12.80
CA GLN A 37 -11.61 -23.56 -12.02
C GLN A 37 -12.89 -22.92 -11.47
N GLU A 38 -12.83 -21.60 -11.22
CA GLU A 38 -13.88 -20.84 -10.55
C GLU A 38 -14.36 -19.68 -11.43
N HIS A 39 -15.63 -19.32 -11.30
CA HIS A 39 -16.16 -18.12 -11.95
C HIS A 39 -15.79 -16.87 -11.13
N ILE A 40 -14.89 -16.07 -11.64
CA ILE A 40 -14.41 -14.86 -10.97
C ILE A 40 -14.89 -13.62 -11.72
N ASP A 41 -15.79 -12.86 -11.10
CA ASP A 41 -16.36 -11.63 -11.66
C ASP A 41 -15.51 -10.40 -11.40
N LEU A 42 -14.79 -10.39 -10.28
CA LEU A 42 -14.05 -9.22 -9.81
C LEU A 42 -12.77 -9.63 -9.10
N ILE A 43 -11.70 -8.87 -9.37
CA ILE A 43 -10.46 -8.92 -8.60
C ILE A 43 -10.44 -7.71 -7.65
N TYR A 44 -10.21 -7.96 -6.38
CA TYR A 44 -9.94 -6.94 -5.37
C TYR A 44 -8.53 -7.14 -4.82
N SER A 45 -7.68 -6.14 -4.91
CA SER A 45 -6.32 -6.19 -4.38
C SER A 45 -6.07 -5.04 -3.42
N SER A 46 -5.53 -5.34 -2.25
CA SER A 46 -5.24 -4.35 -1.20
C SER A 46 -3.75 -4.30 -0.92
N SER A 47 -3.17 -3.12 -0.90
CA SER A 47 -1.73 -2.91 -0.67
C SER A 47 -1.47 -1.99 0.52
N PRO A 48 -0.31 -2.13 1.20
CA PRO A 48 0.91 -2.85 0.83
C PRO A 48 0.81 -4.39 1.02
N PRO A 49 1.70 -5.19 0.38
CA PRO A 49 2.80 -4.79 -0.50
C PRO A 49 2.31 -4.34 -1.89
N HIS A 50 2.99 -3.36 -2.51
CA HIS A 50 2.56 -2.80 -3.80
C HIS A 50 2.82 -3.74 -4.98
N SER A 51 3.73 -4.71 -4.84
CA SER A 51 3.89 -5.83 -5.79
C SER A 51 2.58 -6.59 -6.03
N LEU A 52 1.66 -6.63 -5.05
CA LEU A 52 0.34 -7.24 -5.20
C LEU A 52 -0.51 -6.54 -6.25
N GLN A 53 -0.40 -5.22 -6.36
CA GLN A 53 -1.12 -4.45 -7.38
C GLN A 53 -0.64 -4.81 -8.79
N LEU A 54 0.67 -5.07 -8.98
CA LEU A 54 1.21 -5.52 -10.27
C LEU A 54 0.73 -6.92 -10.63
N ILE A 55 0.60 -7.81 -9.64
CA ILE A 55 0.03 -9.15 -9.81
C ILE A 55 -1.43 -9.04 -10.26
N ALA A 56 -2.24 -8.26 -9.54
CA ALA A 56 -3.66 -8.06 -9.86
C ALA A 56 -3.83 -7.43 -11.24
N GLN A 57 -3.03 -6.42 -11.59
CA GLN A 57 -3.00 -5.79 -12.91
C GLN A 57 -2.77 -6.83 -14.02
N LYS A 58 -1.77 -7.70 -13.84
CA LYS A 58 -1.45 -8.74 -14.82
C LYS A 58 -2.60 -9.72 -15.02
N ILE A 59 -3.19 -10.18 -13.92
CA ILE A 59 -4.29 -11.14 -13.91
C ILE A 59 -5.54 -10.53 -14.53
N ALA A 60 -5.93 -9.34 -14.11
CA ALA A 60 -7.09 -8.61 -14.62
C ALA A 60 -6.99 -8.40 -16.13
N LYS A 61 -5.83 -7.94 -16.61
CA LYS A 61 -5.58 -7.69 -18.02
C LYS A 61 -5.63 -8.97 -18.86
N GLN A 62 -5.01 -10.06 -18.38
CA GLN A 62 -4.96 -11.32 -19.14
C GLN A 62 -6.32 -11.99 -19.27
N ASN A 63 -7.17 -11.89 -18.25
CA ASN A 63 -8.46 -12.57 -18.18
C ASN A 63 -9.65 -11.64 -18.45
N LYS A 64 -9.39 -10.34 -18.69
CA LYS A 64 -10.43 -9.32 -18.92
C LYS A 64 -11.43 -9.22 -17.76
N ILE A 65 -10.97 -9.45 -16.54
CA ILE A 65 -11.76 -9.38 -15.31
C ILE A 65 -11.67 -7.96 -14.75
N LYS A 66 -12.77 -7.43 -14.23
CA LYS A 66 -12.80 -6.14 -13.55
C LYS A 66 -11.91 -6.13 -12.32
N TRP A 67 -11.28 -4.98 -12.05
CA TRP A 67 -10.31 -4.88 -10.99
C TRP A 67 -10.46 -3.61 -10.16
N VAL A 68 -10.52 -3.79 -8.84
CA VAL A 68 -10.46 -2.73 -7.82
C VAL A 68 -9.09 -2.77 -7.16
N ALA A 69 -8.37 -1.66 -7.23
CA ALA A 69 -7.09 -1.49 -6.57
C ALA A 69 -7.26 -0.62 -5.32
N ASP A 70 -7.01 -1.19 -4.16
CA ASP A 70 -7.15 -0.57 -2.84
C ASP A 70 -5.78 -0.24 -2.25
N PHE A 71 -5.60 1.01 -1.82
CA PHE A 71 -4.37 1.56 -1.26
C PHE A 71 -4.59 1.93 0.20
N ARG A 72 -4.09 1.09 1.12
CA ARG A 72 -4.12 1.38 2.56
C ARG A 72 -3.01 2.33 2.98
N ASP A 73 -1.89 2.34 2.22
CA ASP A 73 -0.77 3.28 2.35
C ASP A 73 -0.41 3.90 0.99
N PRO A 74 0.16 5.13 0.97
CA PRO A 74 0.68 5.73 -0.28
C PRO A 74 1.80 4.87 -0.86
N TRP A 75 1.91 4.83 -2.19
CA TRP A 75 2.95 4.04 -2.85
C TRP A 75 4.32 4.73 -2.81
N SER A 76 4.49 5.81 -3.55
CA SER A 76 5.80 6.47 -3.68
C SER A 76 6.02 7.60 -2.67
N GLU A 77 4.96 8.12 -2.07
CA GLU A 77 5.03 9.25 -1.11
C GLU A 77 5.18 8.83 0.35
N LEU A 78 5.42 7.55 0.61
CA LEU A 78 5.80 7.12 1.95
C LEU A 78 7.05 7.88 2.41
N VAL A 79 6.92 8.60 3.53
CA VAL A 79 8.00 9.39 4.15
C VAL A 79 9.27 8.55 4.31
N HIS A 80 9.12 7.27 4.65
CA HIS A 80 10.24 6.33 4.74
C HIS A 80 10.98 6.10 3.41
N TYR A 81 10.30 6.20 2.26
CA TYR A 81 10.98 6.05 0.96
C TYR A 81 11.78 7.30 0.56
N GLN A 82 11.41 8.48 1.07
CA GLN A 82 12.14 9.72 0.82
C GLN A 82 13.50 9.74 1.55
N SER A 83 13.56 9.13 2.74
CA SER A 83 14.80 9.01 3.52
C SER A 83 15.78 7.96 2.99
N TYR A 84 15.35 7.06 2.09
CA TYR A 84 16.19 6.00 1.55
C TYR A 84 16.91 6.41 0.28
N LYS A 85 18.20 6.05 0.20
CA LYS A 85 19.04 6.28 -1.00
C LYS A 85 18.66 5.33 -2.14
N ARG A 86 17.51 5.58 -2.77
CA ARG A 86 17.09 4.90 -4.01
C ARG A 86 17.72 5.59 -5.22
N THR A 87 18.19 4.80 -6.19
CA THR A 87 18.75 5.35 -7.43
C THR A 87 17.67 6.06 -8.25
N TRP A 88 18.10 6.97 -9.14
CA TRP A 88 17.17 7.61 -10.07
C TRP A 88 16.42 6.58 -10.95
N LEU A 89 17.11 5.54 -11.41
CA LEU A 89 16.51 4.49 -12.25
C LEU A 89 15.42 3.73 -11.48
N THR A 90 15.72 3.35 -10.22
CA THR A 90 14.74 2.69 -9.32
C THR A 90 13.49 3.53 -9.16
N ARG A 91 13.64 4.83 -8.89
CA ARG A 91 12.50 5.75 -8.73
C ARG A 91 11.68 5.88 -10.01
N LYS A 92 12.34 5.93 -11.18
CA LYS A 92 11.66 6.01 -12.47
C LYS A 92 10.85 4.76 -12.79
N ILE A 93 11.42 3.58 -12.53
CA ILE A 93 10.72 2.29 -12.72
C ILE A 93 9.52 2.19 -11.77
N ASP A 94 9.71 2.51 -10.50
CA ASP A 94 8.68 2.45 -9.48
C ASP A 94 7.51 3.40 -9.80
N SER A 95 7.80 4.65 -10.14
CA SER A 95 6.80 5.62 -10.59
C SER A 95 6.07 5.18 -11.87
N HIS A 96 6.76 4.48 -12.77
CA HIS A 96 6.12 3.91 -13.95
C HIS A 96 5.10 2.83 -13.58
N PHE A 97 5.46 1.93 -12.66
CA PHE A 97 4.56 0.88 -12.16
C PHE A 97 3.35 1.48 -11.45
N GLU A 98 3.57 2.41 -10.55
CA GLU A 98 2.52 3.12 -9.82
C GLU A 98 1.50 3.76 -10.78
N LYS A 99 1.96 4.58 -11.72
CA LYS A 99 1.11 5.24 -12.71
C LYS A 99 0.40 4.24 -13.63
N SER A 100 1.05 3.14 -13.98
CA SER A 100 0.44 2.07 -14.77
C SER A 100 -0.73 1.42 -14.04
N VAL A 101 -0.57 1.14 -12.74
CA VAL A 101 -1.62 0.61 -11.88
C VAL A 101 -2.78 1.59 -11.77
N PHE A 102 -2.52 2.87 -11.44
CA PHE A 102 -3.57 3.88 -11.32
C PHE A 102 -4.39 4.07 -12.61
N ARG A 103 -3.77 3.90 -13.77
CA ARG A 103 -4.46 4.03 -15.07
C ARG A 103 -5.27 2.80 -15.45
N SER A 104 -4.83 1.62 -15.06
CA SER A 104 -5.39 0.36 -15.54
C SER A 104 -6.46 -0.26 -14.65
N ALA A 105 -6.49 0.06 -13.35
CA ALA A 105 -7.55 -0.41 -12.46
C ALA A 105 -8.92 0.15 -12.87
N ASP A 106 -9.98 -0.63 -12.78
CA ASP A 106 -11.34 -0.15 -13.06
C ASP A 106 -11.84 0.83 -11.99
N ARG A 107 -11.46 0.57 -10.72
CA ARG A 107 -11.71 1.46 -9.58
C ARG A 107 -10.47 1.58 -8.70
N LEU A 108 -10.32 2.76 -8.11
CA LEU A 108 -9.26 3.07 -7.15
C LEU A 108 -9.91 3.38 -5.81
N VAL A 109 -9.38 2.78 -4.76
CA VAL A 109 -9.79 3.00 -3.38
C VAL A 109 -8.58 3.48 -2.58
N ALA A 110 -8.77 4.41 -1.67
CA ALA A 110 -7.76 4.92 -0.75
C ALA A 110 -8.27 4.88 0.69
N ALA A 111 -7.38 4.65 1.65
CA ALA A 111 -7.75 4.59 3.07
C ALA A 111 -7.95 5.96 3.72
N ALA A 112 -7.55 7.06 3.05
CA ALA A 112 -7.65 8.42 3.57
C ALA A 112 -7.79 9.44 2.44
N ASN A 113 -8.34 10.61 2.75
CA ASN A 113 -8.48 11.71 1.80
C ASN A 113 -7.11 12.19 1.26
N ASP A 114 -6.10 12.25 2.12
CA ASP A 114 -4.76 12.67 1.74
C ASP A 114 -4.17 11.70 0.69
N TYR A 115 -4.38 10.40 0.87
CA TYR A 115 -3.93 9.39 -0.10
C TYR A 115 -4.70 9.52 -1.42
N ALA A 116 -6.01 9.77 -1.37
CA ALA A 116 -6.79 10.04 -2.57
C ALA A 116 -6.30 11.29 -3.31
N THR A 117 -5.95 12.34 -2.58
CA THR A 117 -5.37 13.56 -3.16
C THR A 117 -4.03 13.29 -3.82
N CYS A 118 -3.18 12.51 -3.16
CA CYS A 118 -1.90 12.06 -3.67
C CYS A 118 -2.04 11.29 -4.99
N ILE A 119 -2.94 10.30 -5.05
CA ILE A 119 -3.22 9.54 -6.28
C ILE A 119 -3.72 10.47 -7.40
N LYS A 120 -4.54 11.49 -7.09
CA LYS A 120 -5.05 12.48 -8.07
C LYS A 120 -3.95 13.30 -8.71
N THR A 121 -2.79 13.49 -8.08
CA THR A 121 -1.66 14.17 -8.73
C THR A 121 -1.08 13.37 -9.89
N HIS A 122 -1.34 12.06 -9.95
CA HIS A 122 -0.82 11.15 -10.96
C HIS A 122 -1.84 10.75 -12.02
N VAL A 123 -3.14 10.86 -11.70
CA VAL A 123 -4.23 10.43 -12.58
C VAL A 123 -5.50 11.24 -12.34
N ASP A 124 -6.09 11.76 -13.41
CA ASP A 124 -7.39 12.44 -13.34
C ASP A 124 -8.53 11.41 -13.38
N ARG A 125 -8.83 10.85 -12.20
CA ARG A 125 -9.87 9.84 -12.01
C ARG A 125 -10.54 10.00 -10.64
N LYS A 126 -11.77 9.51 -10.53
CA LYS A 126 -12.44 9.38 -9.22
C LYS A 126 -11.74 8.31 -8.39
N ILE A 127 -11.40 8.65 -7.15
CA ILE A 127 -10.87 7.74 -6.13
C ILE A 127 -11.91 7.67 -5.01
N GLU A 128 -12.34 6.47 -4.68
CA GLU A 128 -13.24 6.25 -3.55
C GLU A 128 -12.43 6.21 -2.25
N VAL A 129 -12.93 6.89 -1.21
CA VAL A 129 -12.27 6.86 0.10
C VAL A 129 -13.04 5.92 1.01
N ILE A 130 -12.38 4.86 1.45
CA ILE A 130 -12.91 3.88 2.39
C ILE A 130 -11.92 3.77 3.54
N TYR A 131 -12.24 4.39 4.67
CA TYR A 131 -11.38 4.40 5.85
C TYR A 131 -11.18 3.00 6.43
N ASN A 132 -10.11 2.84 7.21
CA ASN A 132 -9.95 1.65 8.05
C ASN A 132 -11.07 1.59 9.07
N GLY A 133 -11.67 0.42 9.21
CA GLY A 133 -12.69 0.17 10.20
C GLY A 133 -12.11 -0.19 11.56
N TYR A 134 -12.98 -0.27 12.55
CA TYR A 134 -12.68 -0.82 13.86
C TYR A 134 -13.87 -1.68 14.32
N ASP A 135 -13.64 -2.65 15.17
CA ASP A 135 -14.71 -3.41 15.80
C ASP A 135 -15.12 -2.74 17.14
N PRO A 136 -16.36 -2.26 17.26
CA PRO A 136 -16.83 -1.65 18.51
C PRO A 136 -16.74 -2.58 19.72
N SER A 137 -16.75 -3.91 19.51
CA SER A 137 -16.65 -4.89 20.60
C SER A 137 -15.27 -4.94 21.25
N ASP A 138 -14.22 -4.49 20.53
CA ASP A 138 -12.86 -4.39 21.05
C ASP A 138 -12.71 -3.25 22.06
N PHE A 139 -13.67 -2.34 22.12
CA PHE A 139 -13.64 -1.17 23.00
C PHE A 139 -14.60 -1.36 24.19
N PRO A 140 -14.10 -1.68 25.39
CA PRO A 140 -14.92 -1.76 26.58
C PRO A 140 -15.55 -0.38 26.88
N LYS A 141 -16.77 -0.40 27.43
CA LYS A 141 -17.41 0.86 27.86
C LYS A 141 -16.47 1.65 28.76
N PRO A 142 -16.26 2.94 28.50
CA PRO A 142 -15.35 3.75 29.30
C PRO A 142 -15.81 3.72 30.76
N LYS A 143 -14.94 3.29 31.66
CA LYS A 143 -15.15 3.44 33.09
C LYS A 143 -14.92 4.92 33.40
N SER A 144 -15.93 5.62 33.92
CA SER A 144 -15.75 6.97 34.45
C SER A 144 -14.65 6.93 35.52
N LYS A 145 -13.52 7.54 35.23
CA LYS A 145 -12.50 7.82 36.24
C LYS A 145 -12.66 9.29 36.58
N ASN A 146 -13.14 9.57 37.80
CA ASN A 146 -12.98 10.91 38.40
C ASN A 146 -11.50 11.10 38.70
N THR A 147 -10.75 11.62 37.73
CA THR A 147 -9.39 12.07 37.94
C THR A 147 -9.40 13.58 37.77
N GLU A 148 -8.77 14.29 38.71
CA GLU A 148 -8.56 15.74 38.64
C GLU A 148 -7.53 16.09 37.55
N ASP A 149 -6.79 15.10 37.06
CA ASP A 149 -5.74 15.27 36.10
C ASP A 149 -6.27 15.19 34.65
N PHE A 150 -5.81 16.13 33.81
CA PHE A 150 -5.98 16.06 32.37
C PHE A 150 -4.93 15.14 31.77
N LEU A 151 -5.36 13.94 31.32
CA LEU A 151 -4.46 12.92 30.79
C LEU A 151 -4.44 12.96 29.26
N ILE A 152 -3.27 13.20 28.67
CA ILE A 152 -3.03 13.02 27.23
C ILE A 152 -2.35 11.67 27.03
N THR A 153 -3.00 10.78 26.28
CA THR A 153 -2.45 9.46 25.98
C THR A 153 -2.13 9.36 24.50
N TYR A 154 -0.91 8.92 24.18
CA TYR A 154 -0.51 8.54 22.82
C TYR A 154 -0.40 7.02 22.74
N THR A 155 -1.14 6.43 21.80
CA THR A 155 -1.07 4.99 21.49
C THR A 155 -0.48 4.82 20.10
N GLY A 156 0.77 4.38 20.01
CA GLY A 156 1.47 4.21 18.74
C GLY A 156 2.96 4.01 18.90
N GLU A 157 3.66 3.76 17.81
CA GLU A 157 5.11 3.68 17.79
C GLU A 157 5.71 5.09 17.81
N LEU A 158 6.59 5.36 18.79
CA LEU A 158 7.38 6.58 18.85
C LEU A 158 8.64 6.39 17.97
N SER A 159 8.64 7.00 16.80
CA SER A 159 9.80 7.10 15.92
C SER A 159 10.28 8.56 15.87
N GLU A 160 11.54 8.79 15.47
CA GLU A 160 12.13 10.13 15.42
C GLU A 160 11.30 11.16 14.62
N ASP A 161 10.57 10.69 13.61
CA ASP A 161 9.67 11.49 12.78
C ASP A 161 8.25 11.67 13.36
N ARG A 162 7.96 11.04 14.51
CA ARG A 162 6.65 11.06 15.20
C ARG A 162 6.72 11.55 16.63
N ILE A 163 7.89 11.96 17.09
CA ILE A 163 8.05 12.58 18.41
C ILE A 163 7.54 14.01 18.32
N PRO A 164 6.52 14.41 19.10
CA PRO A 164 6.13 15.80 19.18
C PRO A 164 7.33 16.62 19.70
N HIS A 165 7.82 17.52 18.89
CA HIS A 165 8.84 18.47 19.33
C HIS A 165 8.19 19.43 20.34
N ALA A 166 8.73 19.44 21.55
CA ALA A 166 8.34 20.40 22.58
C ALA A 166 8.88 21.80 22.24
#